data_822d459fcbcce3d6b65b7608c07acbb6
#
_entry.id   822d459fcbcce3d6b65b7608c07acbb6
#
_cell.length_a   1.000
_cell.length_b   1.000
_cell.length_c   1.000
_cell.angle_alpha   90.00
_cell.angle_beta   90.00
_cell.angle_gamma   90.00
#
_symmetry.space_group_name_H-M   'P 1'
#
loop_
_entity.id
_entity.type
_entity.pdbx_description
1 polymer ?
#
loop_
_entity_poly.entity_id
_entity_poly.type
_entity_poly.pdbx_seq_one_letter_code
_entity_poly.pdbx_strand_id
1 'polypeptide(L)'
;MTRRAWLAAIVCVIFSIAAIAAERQWQKGTWRDSKIERPRVLFSAQPRNPNDNVPHTAGAREIRTFVIDTSTHRLELRQDATVDTPRIDVLIGEPVSIAIEKKTVYVKDNEGKEHKLTLRKQTPLER
;
A
#
# COMPACT_ATOMS: atom_id res chain seq x y z
N MET A 1 26.41 -28.04 34.85
CA MET A 1 26.23 -28.32 33.43
C MET A 1 24.82 -28.01 32.93
N THR A 2 23.84 -28.07 33.80
CA THR A 2 22.44 -27.71 33.43
C THR A 2 22.23 -26.23 33.13
N ARG A 3 23.08 -25.33 33.64
CA ARG A 3 22.92 -23.88 33.45
C ARG A 3 23.13 -23.42 32.00
N ARG A 4 24.00 -24.06 31.24
CA ARG A 4 24.29 -23.71 29.85
C ARG A 4 23.15 -24.11 28.91
N ALA A 5 22.48 -25.19 29.18
CA ALA A 5 21.33 -25.65 28.40
C ALA A 5 20.13 -24.69 28.55
N TRP A 6 19.94 -24.17 29.74
CA TRP A 6 18.85 -23.22 30.02
C TRP A 6 19.02 -21.90 29.29
N LEU A 7 20.24 -21.36 29.29
CA LEU A 7 20.55 -20.10 28.58
C LEU A 7 20.35 -20.24 27.08
N ALA A 8 20.73 -21.36 26.49
CA ALA A 8 20.53 -21.63 25.08
C ALA A 8 19.04 -21.68 24.71
N ALA A 9 18.21 -22.30 25.56
CA ALA A 9 16.77 -22.37 25.33
C ALA A 9 16.12 -20.98 25.36
N ILE A 10 16.51 -20.14 26.31
CA ILE A 10 15.97 -18.78 26.42
C ILE A 10 16.32 -17.93 25.20
N VAL A 11 17.53 -18.04 24.71
CA VAL A 11 17.97 -17.32 23.52
C VAL A 11 17.17 -17.75 22.29
N CYS A 12 16.91 -19.04 22.13
CA CYS A 12 16.11 -19.54 21.00
C CYS A 12 14.68 -19.01 21.03
N VAL A 13 14.07 -18.91 22.21
CA VAL A 13 12.70 -18.39 22.34
C VAL A 13 12.65 -16.89 21.96
N ILE A 14 13.62 -16.12 22.39
CA ILE A 14 13.68 -14.69 22.06
C ILE A 14 13.84 -14.50 20.54
N PHE A 15 14.66 -15.30 19.90
CA PHE A 15 14.84 -15.24 18.45
C PHE A 15 13.56 -15.58 17.70
N SER A 16 12.82 -16.57 18.18
CA SER A 16 11.56 -16.96 17.53
C SER A 16 10.52 -15.86 17.59
N ILE A 17 10.41 -15.14 18.69
CA ILE A 17 9.47 -14.02 18.83
C ILE A 17 9.87 -12.87 17.93
N ALA A 18 11.15 -12.54 17.83
CA ALA A 18 11.64 -11.48 16.97
C ALA A 18 11.39 -11.81 15.48
N ALA A 19 11.52 -13.07 15.07
CA ALA A 19 11.25 -13.49 13.71
C ALA A 19 9.77 -13.35 13.33
N ILE A 20 8.85 -13.60 14.24
CA ILE A 20 7.42 -13.45 13.99
C ILE A 20 7.03 -11.98 13.86
N ALA A 21 7.65 -11.09 14.62
CA ALA A 21 7.34 -9.67 14.60
C ALA A 21 7.86 -8.93 13.35
N ALA A 22 8.80 -9.50 12.62
CA ALA A 22 9.50 -8.84 11.52
C ALA A 22 9.02 -9.24 10.13
N GLU A 23 7.94 -10.01 10.02
CA GLU A 23 7.64 -10.67 8.76
C GLU A 23 6.68 -9.96 7.83
N ARG A 24 7.20 -9.03 7.07
CA ARG A 24 6.66 -8.80 5.75
C ARG A 24 7.68 -9.26 4.73
N GLN A 25 7.24 -10.10 3.80
CA GLN A 25 8.09 -10.54 2.71
C GLN A 25 8.12 -9.46 1.64
N TRP A 26 9.15 -8.66 1.66
CA TRP A 26 9.36 -7.61 0.68
C TRP A 26 9.95 -8.19 -0.60
N GLN A 27 9.38 -7.80 -1.72
CA GLN A 27 9.89 -8.14 -3.04
C GLN A 27 9.98 -6.87 -3.89
N LYS A 28 10.77 -6.94 -4.93
CA LYS A 28 10.90 -5.82 -5.85
C LYS A 28 9.91 -5.93 -6.98
N GLY A 29 9.32 -4.81 -7.33
CA GLY A 29 8.50 -4.66 -8.50
C GLY A 29 8.94 -3.44 -9.30
N THR A 30 8.37 -3.27 -10.47
CA THR A 30 8.58 -2.10 -11.31
C THR A 30 7.29 -1.31 -11.39
N TRP A 31 7.36 -0.03 -11.11
CA TRP A 31 6.22 0.88 -11.18
C TRP A 31 5.89 1.15 -12.65
N ARG A 32 4.76 0.61 -13.12
CA ARG A 32 4.43 0.66 -14.54
C ARG A 32 3.50 1.78 -14.91
N ASP A 33 2.52 2.07 -14.08
CA ASP A 33 1.51 3.07 -14.39
C ASP A 33 0.90 3.63 -13.12
N SER A 34 0.36 4.84 -13.24
CA SER A 34 -0.31 5.53 -12.16
C SER A 34 -1.43 6.38 -12.75
N LYS A 35 -2.63 6.22 -12.23
CA LYS A 35 -3.80 6.96 -12.68
C LYS A 35 -4.58 7.49 -11.49
N ILE A 36 -4.97 8.74 -11.56
CA ILE A 36 -5.79 9.38 -10.53
C ILE A 36 -7.13 9.73 -11.15
N GLU A 37 -8.19 9.18 -10.58
CA GLU A 37 -9.56 9.49 -10.97
C GLU A 37 -10.25 10.23 -9.83
N ARG A 38 -10.88 11.32 -10.17
CA ARG A 38 -11.72 12.05 -9.24
C ARG A 38 -13.15 11.78 -9.61
N PRO A 39 -13.91 11.06 -8.76
CA PRO A 39 -15.32 10.85 -9.04
C PRO A 39 -16.02 12.19 -9.13
N ARG A 40 -16.73 12.41 -10.21
CA ARG A 40 -17.57 13.59 -10.32
C ARG A 40 -18.73 13.45 -9.35
N VAL A 41 -18.72 14.29 -8.36
CA VAL A 41 -19.83 14.36 -7.42
C VAL A 41 -20.91 15.22 -8.07
N LEU A 42 -21.70 14.60 -8.94
CA LEU A 42 -22.71 15.30 -9.74
C LEU A 42 -23.79 15.98 -8.89
N PHE A 43 -23.96 15.53 -7.68
CA PHE A 43 -24.98 16.05 -6.79
C PHE A 43 -24.46 17.08 -5.85
N SER A 44 -23.21 17.41 -5.91
CA SER A 44 -22.63 18.46 -5.11
C SER A 44 -23.27 19.82 -5.39
N ALA A 45 -23.98 19.91 -6.50
CA ALA A 45 -24.65 21.12 -6.88
C ALA A 45 -25.91 21.43 -6.09
N GLN A 46 -26.41 20.50 -5.31
CA GLN A 46 -27.62 20.74 -4.53
C GLN A 46 -27.32 20.75 -3.05
N PRO A 47 -27.13 21.94 -2.46
CA PRO A 47 -27.11 22.04 -1.01
C PRO A 47 -28.50 21.68 -0.51
N ARG A 48 -28.61 20.54 0.14
CA ARG A 48 -29.85 20.10 0.76
C ARG A 48 -30.29 21.03 1.88
N ASN A 49 -29.38 21.80 2.38
CA ASN A 49 -29.63 22.71 3.44
C ASN A 49 -29.07 24.08 3.05
N PRO A 50 -29.89 25.10 2.83
CA PRO A 50 -29.41 26.41 2.45
C PRO A 50 -28.50 27.08 3.49
N ASN A 51 -28.44 26.54 4.70
CA ASN A 51 -27.55 27.01 5.73
C ASN A 51 -26.23 26.26 5.79
N ASP A 52 -26.04 25.30 4.92
CA ASP A 52 -24.81 24.50 4.85
C ASP A 52 -23.78 25.25 4.01
N ASN A 53 -23.07 26.14 4.67
CA ASN A 53 -21.98 26.90 4.06
C ASN A 53 -20.63 26.19 4.16
N VAL A 54 -20.62 24.94 4.55
CA VAL A 54 -19.37 24.19 4.67
C VAL A 54 -18.85 23.88 3.28
N PRO A 55 -17.67 24.36 2.92
CA PRO A 55 -17.10 23.98 1.63
C PRO A 55 -16.80 22.48 1.64
N HIS A 56 -17.52 21.76 0.80
CA HIS A 56 -17.36 20.31 0.69
C HIS A 56 -16.12 19.89 -0.10
N THR A 57 -15.18 20.80 -0.26
CA THR A 57 -13.90 20.50 -0.88
C THR A 57 -12.96 19.73 0.06
N ALA A 58 -13.16 19.88 1.36
CA ALA A 58 -12.43 19.07 2.34
C ALA A 58 -12.96 17.64 2.28
N GLY A 59 -12.17 16.72 1.77
CA GLY A 59 -12.55 15.33 1.65
C GLY A 59 -12.94 14.91 0.25
N ALA A 60 -12.58 15.69 -0.75
CA ALA A 60 -12.72 15.27 -2.14
C ALA A 60 -11.98 13.94 -2.33
N ARG A 61 -12.73 12.90 -2.68
CA ARG A 61 -12.17 11.57 -2.86
C ARG A 61 -11.41 11.47 -4.16
N GLU A 62 -10.30 10.80 -4.10
CA GLU A 62 -9.54 10.39 -5.27
C GLU A 62 -9.44 8.87 -5.29
N ILE A 63 -9.62 8.30 -6.46
CA ILE A 63 -9.31 6.90 -6.68
C ILE A 63 -7.99 6.85 -7.41
N ARG A 64 -6.97 6.33 -6.73
CA ARG A 64 -5.64 6.17 -7.30
C ARG A 64 -5.45 4.72 -7.69
N THR A 65 -5.16 4.49 -8.94
CA THR A 65 -4.92 3.16 -9.49
C THR A 65 -3.46 3.07 -9.92
N PHE A 66 -2.81 1.99 -9.53
CA PHE A 66 -1.40 1.78 -9.83
C PHE A 66 -1.21 0.41 -10.44
N VAL A 67 -0.24 0.31 -11.32
CA VAL A 67 0.16 -0.96 -11.92
C VAL A 67 1.63 -1.21 -11.58
N ILE A 68 1.88 -2.35 -10.97
CA ILE A 68 3.22 -2.77 -10.60
C ILE A 68 3.47 -4.15 -11.20
N ASP A 69 4.58 -4.29 -11.91
CA ASP A 69 5.01 -5.58 -12.43
C ASP A 69 6.04 -6.18 -11.47
N THR A 70 5.75 -7.36 -10.95
CA THR A 70 6.74 -8.18 -10.25
C THR A 70 7.44 -9.09 -11.26
N SER A 71 8.32 -9.96 -10.78
CA SER A 71 8.99 -10.92 -11.66
C SER A 71 8.03 -11.89 -12.35
N THR A 72 6.86 -12.13 -11.76
CA THR A 72 5.93 -13.16 -12.23
C THR A 72 4.54 -12.65 -12.58
N HIS A 73 4.12 -11.53 -12.01
CA HIS A 73 2.75 -11.04 -12.12
C HIS A 73 2.68 -9.54 -12.33
N ARG A 74 1.61 -9.12 -12.96
CA ARG A 74 1.20 -7.71 -13.02
C ARG A 74 0.11 -7.49 -11.98
N LEU A 75 0.32 -6.53 -11.12
CA LEU A 75 -0.60 -6.20 -10.04
C LEU A 75 -1.31 -4.88 -10.36
N GLU A 76 -2.64 -4.90 -10.28
CA GLU A 76 -3.44 -3.68 -10.31
C GLU A 76 -3.87 -3.35 -8.90
N LEU A 77 -3.46 -2.19 -8.43
CA LEU A 77 -3.67 -1.74 -7.07
C LEU A 77 -4.56 -0.51 -7.05
N ARG A 78 -5.32 -0.39 -5.99
CA ARG A 78 -6.20 0.75 -5.81
C ARG A 78 -6.00 1.36 -4.42
N GLN A 79 -5.99 2.68 -4.37
CA GLN A 79 -6.00 3.43 -3.14
C GLN A 79 -7.18 4.40 -3.16
N ASP A 80 -8.09 4.24 -2.21
CA ASP A 80 -9.12 5.23 -1.95
C ASP A 80 -8.50 6.30 -1.06
N ALA A 81 -8.36 7.48 -1.61
CA ALA A 81 -7.62 8.55 -0.98
C ALA A 81 -8.43 9.84 -0.97
N THR A 82 -7.98 10.81 -0.21
CA THR A 82 -8.41 12.19 -0.31
C THR A 82 -7.28 13.02 -0.92
N VAL A 83 -7.56 14.27 -1.22
CA VAL A 83 -6.54 15.18 -1.75
C VAL A 83 -5.37 15.32 -0.79
N ASP A 84 -5.65 15.16 0.51
CA ASP A 84 -4.66 15.31 1.58
C ASP A 84 -3.87 14.02 1.86
N THR A 85 -4.28 12.89 1.30
CA THR A 85 -3.55 11.63 1.48
C THR A 85 -2.18 11.73 0.83
N PRO A 86 -1.10 11.39 1.55
CA PRO A 86 0.24 11.48 1.00
C PRO A 86 0.37 10.70 -0.31
N ARG A 87 1.05 11.29 -1.26
CA ARG A 87 1.32 10.65 -2.54
C ARG A 87 2.50 9.71 -2.43
N ILE A 88 2.46 8.68 -3.27
CA ILE A 88 3.55 7.71 -3.34
C ILE A 88 4.63 8.29 -4.24
N ASP A 89 5.82 8.51 -3.69
CA ASP A 89 6.93 9.11 -4.40
C ASP A 89 7.70 8.04 -5.19
N VAL A 90 7.15 7.67 -6.33
CA VAL A 90 7.76 6.72 -7.27
C VAL A 90 7.45 7.18 -8.68
N LEU A 91 8.44 7.17 -9.53
CA LEU A 91 8.27 7.48 -10.95
C LEU A 91 8.04 6.21 -11.77
N ILE A 92 7.33 6.36 -12.89
CA ILE A 92 7.08 5.25 -13.79
C ILE A 92 8.41 4.70 -14.31
N GLY A 93 8.56 3.37 -14.22
CA GLY A 93 9.78 2.68 -14.59
C GLY A 93 10.76 2.45 -13.44
N GLU A 94 10.53 3.06 -12.29
CA GLU A 94 11.40 2.88 -11.13
C GLU A 94 11.11 1.57 -10.39
N PRO A 95 12.14 0.97 -9.77
CA PRO A 95 11.92 -0.17 -8.89
C PRO A 95 11.25 0.28 -7.59
N VAL A 96 10.42 -0.57 -7.06
CA VAL A 96 9.69 -0.31 -5.82
C VAL A 96 9.67 -1.58 -4.98
N SER A 97 9.71 -1.42 -3.66
CA SER A 97 9.60 -2.55 -2.74
C SER A 97 8.13 -2.73 -2.34
N ILE A 98 7.63 -3.93 -2.50
CA ILE A 98 6.25 -4.25 -2.17
C ILE A 98 6.17 -5.48 -1.28
N ALA A 99 5.11 -5.56 -0.48
CA ALA A 99 4.79 -6.73 0.32
C ALA A 99 3.30 -7.03 0.17
N ILE A 100 2.99 -8.25 -0.21
CA ILE A 100 1.61 -8.67 -0.45
C ILE A 100 1.13 -9.47 0.75
N GLU A 101 0.05 -9.01 1.37
CA GLU A 101 -0.63 -9.72 2.44
C GLU A 101 -2.11 -9.86 2.08
N LYS A 102 -2.52 -11.03 1.61
CA LYS A 102 -3.89 -11.29 1.13
C LYS A 102 -4.28 -10.31 0.01
N LYS A 103 -5.21 -9.41 0.27
CA LYS A 103 -5.65 -8.39 -0.69
C LYS A 103 -5.03 -7.03 -0.44
N THR A 104 -4.11 -6.94 0.51
CA THR A 104 -3.42 -5.70 0.84
C THR A 104 -2.01 -5.75 0.32
N VAL A 105 -1.58 -4.68 -0.32
CA VAL A 105 -0.21 -4.52 -0.79
C VAL A 105 0.38 -3.29 -0.12
N TYR A 106 1.51 -3.49 0.54
CA TYR A 106 2.28 -2.40 1.12
C TYR A 106 3.37 -2.00 0.15
N VAL A 107 3.50 -0.73 -0.09
CA VAL A 107 4.48 -0.18 -1.03
C VAL A 107 5.39 0.79 -0.28
N LYS A 108 6.69 0.60 -0.41
CA LYS A 108 7.68 1.57 0.07
C LYS A 108 8.09 2.47 -1.07
N ASP A 109 7.94 3.77 -0.87
CA ASP A 109 8.36 4.75 -1.86
C ASP A 109 9.84 5.13 -1.70
N ASN A 110 10.29 6.08 -2.50
CA ASN A 110 11.69 6.52 -2.49
C ASN A 110 12.10 7.21 -1.18
N GLU A 111 11.12 7.70 -0.42
CA GLU A 111 11.36 8.30 0.90
C GLU A 111 11.34 7.28 2.02
N GLY A 112 11.06 6.02 1.72
CA GLY A 112 10.94 4.96 2.71
C GLY A 112 9.58 4.90 3.40
N LYS A 113 8.61 5.68 2.96
CA LYS A 113 7.26 5.64 3.51
C LYS A 113 6.50 4.45 2.99
N GLU A 114 5.76 3.80 3.89
CA GLU A 114 4.89 2.70 3.53
C GLU A 114 3.49 3.22 3.18
N HIS A 115 2.97 2.74 2.06
CA HIS A 115 1.61 3.02 1.62
C HIS A 115 0.83 1.73 1.53
N LYS A 116 -0.39 1.76 2.02
CA LYS A 116 -1.28 0.61 2.02
C LYS A 116 -2.25 0.71 0.86
N LEU A 117 -2.21 -0.27 -0.02
CA LEU A 117 -3.06 -0.33 -1.21
C LEU A 117 -3.88 -1.61 -1.21
N THR A 118 -4.97 -1.60 -1.97
CA THR A 118 -5.81 -2.78 -2.15
C THR A 118 -5.48 -3.44 -3.47
N LEU A 119 -5.24 -4.75 -3.45
CA LEU A 119 -5.03 -5.53 -4.66
C LEU A 119 -6.37 -5.78 -5.35
N ARG A 120 -6.49 -5.28 -6.57
CA ARG A 120 -7.72 -5.42 -7.36
C ARG A 120 -7.63 -6.56 -8.34
N LYS A 121 -6.48 -6.75 -8.97
CA LYS A 121 -6.29 -7.77 -9.99
C LYS A 121 -4.84 -8.20 -10.00
N GLN A 122 -4.64 -9.47 -10.23
CA GLN A 122 -3.32 -10.08 -10.36
C GLN A 122 -3.31 -10.93 -11.62
N THR A 123 -2.44 -10.58 -12.56
CA THR A 123 -2.38 -11.25 -13.85
C THR A 123 -0.97 -11.81 -14.03
N PRO A 124 -0.83 -13.10 -14.36
CA PRO A 124 0.48 -13.64 -14.68
C PRO A 124 1.10 -12.94 -15.88
N LEU A 125 2.38 -12.64 -15.80
CA LEU A 125 3.11 -12.10 -16.93
C LEU A 125 3.44 -13.22 -17.90
N GLU A 126 3.00 -13.05 -19.13
CA GLU A 126 3.35 -13.97 -20.20
C GLU A 126 4.78 -13.67 -20.68
N ARG A 127 5.56 -14.72 -20.79
CA ARG A 127 6.90 -14.66 -21.36
C ARG A 127 6.98 -15.56 -22.57
#